data_8e80f8ad4dfd2a2510dd2f7440480dca
#
_entry.id   8e80f8ad4dfd2a2510dd2f7440480dca
#
_cell.length_a   1.000
_cell.length_b   1.000
_cell.length_c   1.000
_cell.angle_alpha   90.00
_cell.angle_beta   90.00
_cell.angle_gamma   90.00
#
_symmetry.space_group_name_H-M   'P 1'
#
loop_
_entity.id
_entity.type
_entity.pdbx_description
1 polymer ?
#
loop_
_entity_poly.entity_id
_entity_poly.type
_entity_poly.pdbx_seq_one_letter_code
_entity_poly.pdbx_strand_id
1 'polypeptide(L)'
;LLYRTYHGSAMGLAVQAASIAAWNDEAHVEDNRALYRAKFAQVTPLLDQAMQVSLPDAGFYLWAQVPEALGMSDTDFARQLLAQYNVTVLPGSYLARETDGINPGAQRVRMALVAEADECLQAAQRIVQFIRSHT
;
A
#
# COMPACT_ATOMS: atom_id res chain seq x y z
N LEU A 1 17.45 22.68 -12.41
CA LEU A 1 16.90 23.71 -13.32
C LEU A 1 17.27 23.42 -14.77
N LEU A 2 18.56 23.24 -15.09
CA LEU A 2 19.04 22.97 -16.45
C LEU A 2 18.38 21.75 -17.11
N TYR A 3 18.21 20.66 -16.37
CA TYR A 3 17.51 19.46 -16.85
C TYR A 3 16.05 19.79 -17.23
N ARG A 4 15.34 20.54 -16.38
CA ARG A 4 13.94 20.93 -16.62
C ARG A 4 13.76 21.89 -17.79
N THR A 5 14.79 22.60 -18.21
CA THR A 5 14.74 23.53 -19.35
C THR A 5 14.41 22.80 -20.67
N TYR A 6 14.86 21.55 -20.81
CA TYR A 6 14.68 20.74 -22.01
C TYR A 6 13.73 19.57 -21.85
N HIS A 7 13.39 19.21 -20.62
CA HIS A 7 12.51 18.08 -20.30
C HIS A 7 11.24 18.53 -19.58
N GLY A 8 10.18 18.66 -20.32
CA GLY A 8 8.90 19.14 -19.85
C GLY A 8 8.72 20.65 -19.97
N SER A 9 7.48 21.09 -19.83
CA SER A 9 7.10 22.50 -19.85
C SER A 9 6.85 23.02 -18.44
N ALA A 10 6.87 24.35 -18.28
CA ALA A 10 6.39 24.99 -17.07
C ALA A 10 4.88 24.76 -16.89
N MET A 11 4.41 24.67 -15.65
CA MET A 11 2.97 24.59 -15.36
C MET A 11 2.26 25.86 -15.87
N GLY A 12 1.10 25.68 -16.46
CA GLY A 12 0.22 26.81 -16.83
C GLY A 12 -0.23 27.60 -15.60
N LEU A 13 -0.56 28.85 -15.80
CA LEU A 13 -0.91 29.78 -14.69
C LEU A 13 -2.11 29.28 -13.85
N ALA A 14 -3.11 28.68 -14.49
CA ALA A 14 -4.26 28.10 -13.78
C ALA A 14 -3.84 26.98 -12.83
N VAL A 15 -2.96 26.08 -13.28
CA VAL A 15 -2.42 24.99 -12.46
C VAL A 15 -1.57 25.55 -11.31
N GLN A 16 -0.76 26.59 -11.57
CA GLN A 16 0.00 27.27 -10.51
C GLN A 16 -0.91 27.86 -9.43
N ALA A 17 -1.97 28.57 -9.84
CA ALA A 17 -2.94 29.14 -8.90
C ALA A 17 -3.67 28.08 -8.07
N ALA A 18 -4.09 27.00 -8.70
CA ALA A 18 -4.70 25.87 -8.01
C ALA A 18 -3.72 25.19 -7.03
N SER A 19 -2.47 25.01 -7.42
CA SER A 19 -1.42 24.46 -6.56
C SER A 19 -1.17 25.34 -5.34
N ILE A 20 -1.09 26.66 -5.52
CA ILE A 20 -0.92 27.60 -4.41
C ILE A 20 -2.08 27.51 -3.43
N ALA A 21 -3.32 27.46 -3.92
CA ALA A 21 -4.51 27.30 -3.08
C ALA A 21 -4.48 25.98 -2.29
N ALA A 22 -4.14 24.86 -2.96
CA ALA A 22 -4.04 23.55 -2.32
C ALA A 22 -2.93 23.48 -1.27
N TRP A 23 -1.76 24.07 -1.53
CA TRP A 23 -0.65 24.10 -0.57
C TRP A 23 -0.91 25.00 0.65
N ASN A 24 -1.82 25.97 0.53
CA ASN A 24 -2.21 26.84 1.64
C ASN A 24 -3.42 26.30 2.44
N ASP A 25 -4.04 25.20 2.01
CA ASP A 25 -5.14 24.55 2.71
C ASP A 25 -4.61 23.37 3.54
N GLU A 26 -4.29 23.62 4.81
CA GLU A 26 -3.85 22.56 5.73
C GLU A 26 -5.02 21.76 6.32
N ALA A 27 -6.25 22.28 6.28
CA ALA A 27 -7.39 21.61 6.90
C ALA A 27 -7.64 20.24 6.25
N HIS A 28 -7.70 20.16 4.92
CA HIS A 28 -7.89 18.88 4.22
C HIS A 28 -6.75 17.90 4.44
N VAL A 29 -5.51 18.40 4.65
CA VAL A 29 -4.34 17.57 4.93
C VAL A 29 -4.46 16.90 6.30
N GLU A 30 -4.84 17.68 7.32
CA GLU A 30 -5.03 17.16 8.69
C GLU A 30 -6.20 16.16 8.76
N ASP A 31 -7.31 16.44 8.10
CA ASP A 31 -8.45 15.53 8.02
C ASP A 31 -8.06 14.22 7.36
N ASN A 32 -7.38 14.28 6.22
CA ASN A 32 -6.92 13.10 5.50
C ASN A 32 -5.92 12.28 6.32
N ARG A 33 -4.97 12.93 7.00
CA ARG A 33 -4.03 12.27 7.92
C ARG A 33 -4.75 11.57 9.08
N ALA A 34 -5.79 12.20 9.64
CA ALA A 34 -6.58 11.60 10.72
C ALA A 34 -7.28 10.32 10.26
N LEU A 35 -7.88 10.34 9.05
CA LEU A 35 -8.50 9.16 8.46
C LEU A 35 -7.52 8.01 8.27
N TYR A 36 -6.33 8.27 7.71
CA TYR A 36 -5.31 7.22 7.54
C TYR A 36 -4.76 6.71 8.87
N ARG A 37 -4.52 7.59 9.85
CA ARG A 37 -4.11 7.17 11.20
C ARG A 37 -5.12 6.19 11.82
N ALA A 38 -6.41 6.48 11.69
CA ALA A 38 -7.47 5.60 12.17
C ALA A 38 -7.49 4.24 11.48
N LYS A 39 -7.31 4.20 10.14
CA LYS A 39 -7.22 2.96 9.37
C LYS A 39 -6.00 2.13 9.78
N PHE A 40 -4.82 2.72 9.86
CA PHE A 40 -3.60 2.04 10.28
C PHE A 40 -3.72 1.47 11.70
N ALA A 41 -4.31 2.23 12.64
CA ALA A 41 -4.48 1.80 14.02
C ALA A 41 -5.34 0.52 14.16
N GLN A 42 -6.28 0.31 13.23
CA GLN A 42 -7.16 -0.87 13.23
C GLN A 42 -6.60 -2.03 12.39
N VAL A 43 -6.11 -1.72 11.21
CA VAL A 43 -5.72 -2.74 10.23
C VAL A 43 -4.36 -3.37 10.55
N THR A 44 -3.35 -2.56 10.91
CA THR A 44 -1.99 -3.07 11.12
C THR A 44 -1.90 -4.12 12.23
N PRO A 45 -2.48 -3.92 13.44
CA PRO A 45 -2.43 -4.93 14.50
C PRO A 45 -3.18 -6.21 14.16
N LEU A 46 -4.21 -6.12 13.31
CA LEU A 46 -4.96 -7.28 12.87
C LEU A 46 -4.13 -8.14 11.90
N LEU A 47 -3.49 -7.52 10.93
CA LEU A 47 -2.63 -8.21 9.97
C LEU A 47 -1.38 -8.80 10.63
N ASP A 48 -0.80 -8.11 11.61
CA ASP A 48 0.40 -8.56 12.34
C ASP A 48 0.20 -9.89 13.10
N GLN A 49 -1.06 -10.29 13.31
CA GLN A 49 -1.37 -11.62 13.87
C GLN A 49 -1.09 -12.78 12.92
N ALA A 50 -0.93 -12.53 11.64
CA ALA A 50 -0.84 -13.57 10.61
C ALA A 50 0.31 -13.37 9.61
N MET A 51 0.84 -12.16 9.50
CA MET A 51 1.93 -11.84 8.57
C MET A 51 2.78 -10.69 9.13
N GLN A 52 4.06 -10.68 8.80
CA GLN A 52 4.94 -9.59 9.24
C GLN A 52 4.59 -8.29 8.53
N VAL A 53 4.12 -7.31 9.29
CA VAL A 53 3.78 -5.97 8.81
C VAL A 53 4.05 -4.94 9.90
N SER A 54 4.47 -3.75 9.51
CA SER A 54 4.71 -2.63 10.44
C SER A 54 4.05 -1.36 9.94
N LEU A 55 3.80 -0.43 10.88
CA LEU A 55 3.35 0.91 10.53
C LEU A 55 4.44 1.61 9.71
N PRO A 56 4.13 2.15 8.53
CA PRO A 56 5.11 2.87 7.73
C PRO A 56 5.37 4.27 8.31
N ASP A 57 6.56 4.81 8.03
CA ASP A 57 6.92 6.19 8.42
C ASP A 57 6.05 7.24 7.72
N ALA A 58 5.56 6.94 6.52
CA ALA A 58 4.74 7.84 5.72
C ALA A 58 3.91 7.08 4.67
N GLY A 59 2.96 7.81 4.04
CA GLY A 59 2.13 7.28 2.97
C GLY A 59 0.87 6.58 3.46
N PHE A 60 0.25 5.81 2.56
CA PHE A 60 -1.02 5.12 2.80
C PHE A 60 -0.97 3.63 2.41
N TYR A 61 0.23 3.08 2.32
CA TYR A 61 0.48 1.68 2.01
C TYR A 61 1.00 0.92 3.22
N LEU A 62 0.58 -0.34 3.36
CA LEU A 62 1.29 -1.33 4.13
C LEU A 62 2.16 -2.16 3.18
N TRP A 63 3.37 -2.49 3.63
CA TRP A 63 4.32 -3.35 2.96
C TRP A 63 4.56 -4.58 3.83
N ALA A 64 3.92 -5.69 3.47
CA ALA A 64 3.86 -6.88 4.31
C ALA A 64 4.59 -8.05 3.68
N GLN A 65 5.17 -8.91 4.51
CA GLN A 65 5.82 -10.12 4.06
C GLN A 65 4.82 -11.26 3.95
N VAL A 66 4.82 -11.95 2.83
CA VAL A 66 4.05 -13.20 2.66
C VAL A 66 4.65 -14.25 3.60
N PRO A 67 3.84 -14.91 4.48
CA PRO A 67 4.35 -15.88 5.42
C PRO A 67 5.03 -17.05 4.72
N GLU A 68 6.25 -17.39 5.12
CA GLU A 68 7.02 -18.52 4.55
C GLU A 68 6.29 -19.86 4.71
N ALA A 69 5.55 -20.02 5.80
CA ALA A 69 4.76 -21.22 6.08
C ALA A 69 3.74 -21.58 4.99
N LEU A 70 3.31 -20.58 4.19
CA LEU A 70 2.38 -20.82 3.09
C LEU A 70 3.05 -21.50 1.88
N GLY A 71 4.36 -21.47 1.76
CA GLY A 71 5.08 -22.01 0.60
C GLY A 71 4.71 -21.37 -0.74
N MET A 72 4.15 -20.16 -0.71
CA MET A 72 3.65 -19.43 -1.88
C MET A 72 4.58 -18.29 -2.26
N SER A 73 4.67 -17.97 -3.56
CA SER A 73 5.23 -16.71 -4.02
C SER A 73 4.28 -15.54 -3.71
N ASP A 74 4.78 -14.30 -3.73
CA ASP A 74 3.95 -13.10 -3.60
C ASP A 74 2.90 -12.96 -4.71
N THR A 75 3.21 -13.43 -5.91
CA THR A 75 2.28 -13.47 -7.04
C THR A 75 1.18 -14.52 -6.87
N ASP A 76 1.54 -15.72 -6.38
CA ASP A 76 0.54 -16.76 -6.08
C ASP A 76 -0.36 -16.37 -4.91
N PHE A 77 0.22 -15.78 -3.87
CA PHE A 77 -0.53 -15.23 -2.75
C PHE A 77 -1.58 -14.22 -3.23
N ALA A 78 -1.18 -13.22 -4.02
CA ALA A 78 -2.09 -12.20 -4.53
C ALA A 78 -3.20 -12.80 -5.41
N ARG A 79 -2.86 -13.74 -6.30
CA ARG A 79 -3.81 -14.40 -7.18
C ARG A 79 -4.83 -15.25 -6.44
N GLN A 80 -4.38 -16.05 -5.46
CA GLN A 80 -5.26 -16.92 -4.67
C GLN A 80 -6.13 -16.12 -3.70
N LEU A 81 -5.58 -15.07 -3.08
CA LEU A 81 -6.33 -14.15 -2.22
C LEU A 81 -7.49 -13.49 -2.99
N LEU A 82 -7.21 -13.01 -4.21
CA LEU A 82 -8.26 -12.45 -5.07
C LEU A 82 -9.31 -13.51 -5.43
N ALA A 83 -8.89 -14.68 -5.86
CA ALA A 83 -9.81 -15.75 -6.32
C ALA A 83 -10.71 -16.28 -5.21
N GLN A 84 -10.20 -16.42 -3.98
CA GLN A 84 -10.92 -17.08 -2.88
C GLN A 84 -11.62 -16.08 -1.95
N TYR A 85 -11.04 -14.90 -1.75
CA TYR A 85 -11.51 -13.92 -0.75
C TYR A 85 -11.87 -12.56 -1.34
N ASN A 86 -11.74 -12.37 -2.66
CA ASN A 86 -12.05 -11.12 -3.37
C ASN A 86 -11.32 -9.91 -2.75
N VAL A 87 -10.03 -10.08 -2.45
CA VAL A 87 -9.17 -9.01 -1.96
C VAL A 87 -7.97 -8.86 -2.90
N THR A 88 -7.76 -7.65 -3.40
CA THR A 88 -6.65 -7.35 -4.31
C THR A 88 -5.49 -6.74 -3.53
N VAL A 89 -4.32 -7.34 -3.66
CA VAL A 89 -3.04 -6.80 -3.19
C VAL A 89 -2.05 -6.80 -4.35
N LEU A 90 -1.02 -5.98 -4.26
CA LEU A 90 -0.03 -5.90 -5.34
C LEU A 90 1.24 -6.65 -4.96
N PRO A 91 1.65 -7.65 -5.78
CA PRO A 91 2.91 -8.36 -5.55
C PRO A 91 4.11 -7.40 -5.54
N GLY A 92 4.97 -7.57 -4.56
CA GLY A 92 6.13 -6.71 -4.40
C GLY A 92 7.18 -6.94 -5.48
N SER A 93 7.29 -8.17 -5.97
CA SER A 93 8.20 -8.52 -7.08
C SER A 93 7.93 -7.73 -8.36
N TYR A 94 6.67 -7.27 -8.57
CA TYR A 94 6.31 -6.42 -9.72
C TYR A 94 6.68 -4.95 -9.52
N LEU A 95 6.91 -4.52 -8.30
CA LEU A 95 7.21 -3.13 -7.94
C LEU A 95 8.71 -2.87 -7.80
N ALA A 96 9.48 -3.89 -7.61
CA ALA A 96 10.91 -3.81 -7.39
C ALA A 96 11.68 -4.21 -8.66
N ARG A 97 12.88 -3.67 -8.78
CA ARG A 97 13.82 -4.04 -9.83
C ARG A 97 14.84 -5.01 -9.26
N GLU A 98 15.01 -6.14 -9.93
CA GLU A 98 16.08 -7.08 -9.60
C GLU A 98 17.46 -6.44 -9.83
N THR A 99 18.34 -6.62 -8.87
CA THR A 99 19.74 -6.18 -8.94
C THR A 99 20.61 -7.27 -8.33
N ASP A 100 21.64 -7.68 -9.04
CA ASP A 100 22.58 -8.75 -8.63
C ASP A 100 21.88 -10.06 -8.25
N GLY A 101 20.82 -10.43 -8.98
CA GLY A 101 20.05 -11.64 -8.74
C GLY A 101 19.09 -11.57 -7.55
N ILE A 102 18.93 -10.39 -6.92
CA ILE A 102 18.04 -10.18 -5.78
C ILE A 102 16.93 -9.23 -6.19
N ASN A 103 15.67 -9.66 -6.03
CA ASN A 103 14.51 -8.80 -6.11
C ASN A 103 14.07 -8.40 -4.70
N PRO A 104 14.27 -7.14 -4.27
CA PRO A 104 13.96 -6.70 -2.90
C PRO A 104 12.46 -6.67 -2.59
N GLY A 105 11.60 -6.77 -3.59
CA GLY A 105 10.16 -6.89 -3.45
C GLY A 105 9.64 -8.32 -3.40
N ALA A 106 10.49 -9.32 -3.66
CA ALA A 106 10.08 -10.72 -3.60
C ALA A 106 9.54 -11.09 -2.22
N GLN A 107 8.54 -11.98 -2.20
CA GLN A 107 7.86 -12.42 -0.98
C GLN A 107 7.21 -11.28 -0.17
N ARG A 108 6.83 -10.20 -0.83
CA ARG A 108 6.13 -9.08 -0.21
C ARG A 108 4.89 -8.69 -1.01
N VAL A 109 3.94 -8.09 -0.30
CA VAL A 109 2.74 -7.51 -0.93
C VAL A 109 2.51 -6.09 -0.45
N ARG A 110 2.07 -5.22 -1.36
CA ARG A 110 1.64 -3.86 -1.05
C ARG A 110 0.13 -3.81 -0.92
N MET A 111 -0.34 -3.24 0.18
CA MET A 111 -1.76 -3.01 0.44
C MET A 111 -2.01 -1.51 0.57
N ALA A 112 -2.94 -0.98 -0.23
CA ALA A 112 -3.35 0.42 -0.17
C ALA A 112 -4.61 0.57 0.69
N LEU A 113 -4.56 1.37 1.75
CA LEU A 113 -5.71 1.59 2.64
C LEU A 113 -6.63 2.72 2.13
N VAL A 114 -6.93 2.71 0.81
CA VAL A 114 -7.71 3.78 0.16
C VAL A 114 -9.22 3.64 0.34
N ALA A 115 -9.72 2.43 0.51
CA ALA A 115 -11.14 2.17 0.75
C ALA A 115 -11.60 2.74 2.10
N GLU A 116 -12.90 2.76 2.35
CA GLU A 116 -13.46 3.16 3.65
C GLU A 116 -12.92 2.28 4.80
N ALA A 117 -12.93 2.80 6.03
CA ALA A 117 -12.31 2.14 7.17
C ALA A 117 -12.84 0.72 7.40
N ASP A 118 -14.17 0.55 7.30
CA ASP A 118 -14.83 -0.74 7.48
C ASP A 118 -14.45 -1.74 6.37
N GLU A 119 -14.31 -1.27 5.14
CA GLU A 119 -13.88 -2.11 4.02
C GLU A 119 -12.41 -2.54 4.18
N CYS A 120 -11.54 -1.63 4.62
CA CYS A 120 -10.15 -1.94 4.94
C CYS A 120 -10.06 -2.99 6.05
N LEU A 121 -10.88 -2.87 7.09
CA LEU A 121 -10.93 -3.82 8.20
C LEU A 121 -11.44 -5.20 7.74
N GLN A 122 -12.50 -5.24 6.95
CA GLN A 122 -13.02 -6.48 6.37
C GLN A 122 -11.99 -7.15 5.45
N ALA A 123 -11.29 -6.38 4.62
CA ALA A 123 -10.22 -6.91 3.78
C ALA A 123 -9.10 -7.52 4.62
N ALA A 124 -8.68 -6.86 5.69
CA ALA A 124 -7.68 -7.38 6.61
C ALA A 124 -8.12 -8.70 7.28
N GLN A 125 -9.38 -8.77 7.73
CA GLN A 125 -9.96 -10.01 8.29
C GLN A 125 -9.93 -11.16 7.27
N ARG A 126 -10.28 -10.91 6.01
CA ARG A 126 -10.22 -11.89 4.92
C ARG A 126 -8.79 -12.35 4.64
N ILE A 127 -7.81 -11.45 4.67
CA ILE A 127 -6.39 -11.81 4.53
C ILE A 127 -5.95 -12.73 5.66
N VAL A 128 -6.27 -12.40 6.91
CA VAL A 128 -5.96 -13.24 8.08
C VAL A 128 -6.63 -14.63 7.95
N GLN A 129 -7.88 -14.66 7.54
CA GLN A 129 -8.61 -15.91 7.32
C GLN A 129 -7.98 -16.75 6.20
N PHE A 130 -7.59 -16.13 5.10
CA PHE A 130 -6.89 -16.80 4.00
C PHE A 130 -5.59 -17.44 4.49
N ILE A 131 -4.75 -16.69 5.21
CA ILE A 131 -3.49 -17.20 5.74
C ILE A 131 -3.72 -18.38 6.66
N ARG A 132 -4.64 -18.27 7.61
CA ARG A 132 -4.97 -19.35 8.57
C ARG A 132 -5.56 -20.60 7.93
N SER A 133 -6.22 -20.47 6.80
CA SER A 133 -6.79 -21.62 6.09
C SER A 133 -5.78 -22.39 5.25
N HIS A 134 -4.56 -21.85 5.10
CA HIS A 134 -3.47 -22.45 4.30
C HIS A 134 -2.23 -22.79 5.13
N THR A 135 -2.26 -22.52 6.43
CA THR A 135 -1.26 -22.96 7.42
C THR A 135 -1.81 -24.11 8.25
#